data_5219342ce603f3ed8983c18c62e1d105
#
_entry.id   5219342ce603f3ed8983c18c62e1d105
#
_cell.length_a   1.000
_cell.length_b   1.000
_cell.length_c   1.000
_cell.angle_alpha   90.00
_cell.angle_beta   90.00
_cell.angle_gamma   90.00
#
_symmetry.space_group_name_H-M   'P 1'
#
loop_
_entity.id
_entity.type
_entity.pdbx_description
1 polymer ?
#
loop_
_entity_poly.entity_id
_entity_poly.type
_entity_poly.pdbx_seq_one_letter_code
_entity_poly.pdbx_strand_id
1 'polypeptide(L)'
;MSVASDLTASSEPASSEPASSETASSRAASLPDARRTLVATGVNHALHDGYTDLIYVLLPVWQAEFGLDYVALAFLRSLYNGALAALQMPASRLAQAWGARTVLVLGTVLSAAGYAIAGASGGLVGLGIGLLLGGAGSSTQHPLASAVIARAYGPGARGPLGTYNFTGDLGKAAVPPLVGLLLTLTGWRHALWVIAGAGIVVALAVARLLPRDPASRSCAAARPAPHPSATGRGSGTGFRLLVAIGMLDNAARPAFLLYLPFLLQEKGAALTTVGLALSLVFVGGALGKAVCGRLGERLGVTRTVILTETGTALAILAVIVLPLAPGLILLPLLGVMLNGTSSVLYGTVPELAPGGRVERAFAVFYTWTLGGSALAAPLLYGRLGDAAGPHWAAVAAAGTALAVVPLML
;
A
#
# COMPACT_ATOMS: atom_id res chain seq x y z
N MET A 1 30.54 -31.22 76.64
CA MET A 1 31.46 -30.24 77.19
C MET A 1 31.42 -29.06 76.25
N SER A 2 30.63 -28.00 76.61
CA SER A 2 31.07 -26.79 77.28
C SER A 2 31.95 -25.95 76.28
N VAL A 3 31.73 -24.68 75.97
CA VAL A 3 31.23 -23.53 76.74
C VAL A 3 30.87 -22.44 75.76
N ALA A 4 29.78 -21.81 75.98
CA ALA A 4 29.28 -20.51 75.76
C ALA A 4 30.34 -19.36 75.80
N SER A 5 30.11 -18.29 75.06
CA SER A 5 29.82 -16.96 75.59
C SER A 5 29.93 -15.89 74.53
N ASP A 6 28.85 -15.19 74.38
CA ASP A 6 28.68 -13.73 74.34
C ASP A 6 29.73 -12.87 73.69
N LEU A 7 29.25 -12.06 72.71
CA LEU A 7 29.41 -10.61 72.81
C LEU A 7 28.48 -9.88 71.84
N THR A 8 27.55 -9.16 72.40
CA THR A 8 26.70 -8.13 71.80
C THR A 8 27.54 -7.01 71.18
N ALA A 9 27.18 -6.67 69.89
CA ALA A 9 27.53 -5.38 69.33
C ALA A 9 26.33 -4.91 68.50
N SER A 10 25.69 -3.89 68.98
CA SER A 10 24.72 -3.05 68.36
C SER A 10 25.23 -2.43 67.06
N SER A 11 24.56 -2.63 65.96
CA SER A 11 24.75 -1.79 64.77
C SER A 11 23.37 -1.31 64.30
N GLU A 12 23.28 0.01 64.23
CA GLU A 12 22.14 0.78 63.74
C GLU A 12 21.64 0.30 62.38
N PRO A 13 20.34 0.41 62.07
CA PRO A 13 19.82 0.16 60.72
C PRO A 13 20.13 1.35 59.84
N ALA A 14 21.00 1.15 58.85
CA ALA A 14 21.15 2.06 57.72
C ALA A 14 19.82 2.21 56.99
N SER A 15 19.27 3.41 57.01
CA SER A 15 18.15 3.84 56.21
C SER A 15 18.52 3.73 54.74
N SER A 16 18.13 2.62 54.09
CA SER A 16 18.11 2.52 52.63
C SER A 16 16.92 3.31 52.14
N GLU A 17 17.15 4.52 51.66
CA GLU A 17 16.24 5.23 50.77
C GLU A 17 15.91 4.31 49.59
N PRO A 18 14.60 4.13 49.23
CA PRO A 18 14.25 3.44 48.00
C PRO A 18 14.71 4.33 46.86
N ALA A 19 15.75 3.89 46.12
CA ALA A 19 16.05 4.44 44.80
C ALA A 19 14.75 4.47 44.01
N SER A 20 14.22 5.66 43.80
CA SER A 20 13.12 5.93 42.92
C SER A 20 13.52 5.46 41.52
N SER A 21 13.16 4.23 41.17
CA SER A 21 13.12 3.77 39.79
C SER A 21 11.99 4.55 39.10
N GLU A 22 12.29 5.76 38.71
CA GLU A 22 11.53 6.41 37.64
C GLU A 22 11.77 5.57 36.35
N THR A 23 11.06 4.44 36.29
CA THR A 23 10.78 3.81 35.01
C THR A 23 10.16 4.89 34.15
N ALA A 24 10.90 5.30 33.14
CA ALA A 24 10.41 6.15 32.06
C ALA A 24 9.23 5.41 31.41
N SER A 25 8.06 5.50 32.03
CA SER A 25 6.78 5.14 31.47
C SER A 25 6.66 5.94 30.17
N SER A 26 6.78 5.29 29.01
CA SER A 26 6.49 5.91 27.74
C SER A 26 5.02 6.37 27.83
N ARG A 27 4.80 7.65 28.06
CA ARG A 27 3.47 8.23 28.14
C ARG A 27 2.77 7.92 26.82
N ALA A 28 1.84 6.98 26.84
CA ALA A 28 0.86 6.84 25.77
C ALA A 28 0.19 8.20 25.56
N ALA A 29 -0.04 8.57 24.31
CA ALA A 29 -0.74 9.80 23.99
C ALA A 29 -2.09 9.83 24.71
N SER A 30 -2.60 11.02 25.06
CA SER A 30 -3.96 11.14 25.57
C SER A 30 -4.95 10.58 24.56
N LEU A 31 -6.05 9.97 25.00
CA LEU A 31 -7.07 9.42 24.09
C LEU A 31 -7.54 10.44 23.02
N PRO A 32 -7.76 11.74 23.33
CA PRO A 32 -8.06 12.75 22.31
C PRO A 32 -6.95 12.93 21.28
N ASP A 33 -5.70 12.90 21.69
CA ASP A 33 -4.55 13.04 20.77
C ASP A 33 -4.33 11.79 19.90
N ALA A 34 -4.53 10.60 20.46
CA ALA A 34 -4.50 9.36 19.70
C ALA A 34 -5.59 9.33 18.62
N ARG A 35 -6.82 9.78 18.95
CA ARG A 35 -7.92 9.87 17.98
C ARG A 35 -7.63 10.92 16.89
N ARG A 36 -7.10 12.09 17.25
CA ARG A 36 -6.68 13.12 16.26
C ARG A 36 -5.61 12.58 15.32
N THR A 37 -4.65 11.85 15.86
CA THR A 37 -3.60 11.17 15.10
C THR A 37 -4.20 10.20 14.09
N LEU A 38 -5.13 9.33 14.50
CA LEU A 38 -5.77 8.36 13.61
C LEU A 38 -6.58 9.04 12.50
N VAL A 39 -7.35 10.09 12.83
CA VAL A 39 -8.13 10.84 11.84
C VAL A 39 -7.21 11.53 10.84
N ALA A 40 -6.19 12.26 11.31
CA ALA A 40 -5.26 12.97 10.44
C ALA A 40 -4.51 12.03 9.49
N THR A 41 -3.97 10.94 10.04
CA THR A 41 -3.24 9.94 9.23
C THR A 41 -4.17 9.16 8.31
N GLY A 42 -5.39 8.85 8.74
CA GLY A 42 -6.40 8.15 7.93
C GLY A 42 -6.87 8.97 6.74
N VAL A 43 -7.21 10.25 6.94
CA VAL A 43 -7.57 11.17 5.83
C VAL A 43 -6.41 11.32 4.86
N ASN A 44 -5.19 11.47 5.38
CA ASN A 44 -3.99 11.55 4.54
C ASN A 44 -3.77 10.26 3.74
N HIS A 45 -4.02 9.10 4.36
CA HIS A 45 -3.89 7.80 3.67
C HIS A 45 -4.92 7.65 2.54
N ALA A 46 -6.18 8.01 2.80
CA ALA A 46 -7.22 7.99 1.78
C ALA A 46 -6.85 8.87 0.57
N LEU A 47 -6.29 10.06 0.81
CA LEU A 47 -5.82 10.95 -0.25
C LEU A 47 -4.69 10.29 -1.08
N HIS A 48 -3.65 9.78 -0.42
CA HIS A 48 -2.48 9.23 -1.12
C HIS A 48 -2.78 7.95 -1.88
N ASP A 49 -3.62 7.07 -1.33
CA ASP A 49 -4.06 5.87 -2.02
C ASP A 49 -4.99 6.22 -3.19
N GLY A 50 -5.86 7.22 -3.01
CA GLY A 50 -6.65 7.80 -4.10
C GLY A 50 -5.77 8.41 -5.19
N TYR A 51 -4.72 9.16 -4.83
CA TYR A 51 -3.73 9.70 -5.75
C TYR A 51 -3.06 8.59 -6.57
N THR A 52 -2.70 7.49 -5.93
CA THR A 52 -2.09 6.36 -6.59
C THR A 52 -2.99 5.80 -7.69
N ASP A 53 -4.28 5.67 -7.46
CA ASP A 53 -5.17 4.90 -8.34
C ASP A 53 -6.01 5.76 -9.30
N LEU A 54 -6.11 7.09 -9.08
CA LEU A 54 -6.72 8.00 -10.06
C LEU A 54 -5.96 8.03 -11.40
N ILE A 55 -4.66 7.69 -11.37
CA ILE A 55 -3.82 7.66 -12.58
C ILE A 55 -4.45 6.76 -13.66
N TYR A 56 -5.05 5.63 -13.26
CA TYR A 56 -5.69 4.72 -14.22
C TYR A 56 -6.84 5.36 -15.00
N VAL A 57 -7.59 6.28 -14.40
CA VAL A 57 -8.68 7.01 -15.09
C VAL A 57 -8.09 7.99 -16.11
N LEU A 58 -6.90 8.52 -15.87
CA LEU A 58 -6.25 9.52 -16.71
C LEU A 58 -5.48 8.91 -17.89
N LEU A 59 -5.11 7.62 -17.82
CA LEU A 59 -4.31 6.98 -18.87
C LEU A 59 -4.91 7.13 -20.27
N PRO A 60 -6.22 6.83 -20.50
CA PRO A 60 -6.82 7.03 -21.81
C PRO A 60 -6.86 8.49 -22.25
N VAL A 61 -7.04 9.41 -21.28
CA VAL A 61 -7.06 10.86 -21.56
C VAL A 61 -5.68 11.33 -22.04
N TRP A 62 -4.63 10.91 -21.36
CA TRP A 62 -3.26 11.26 -21.74
C TRP A 62 -2.82 10.57 -23.04
N GLN A 63 -3.30 9.33 -23.27
CA GLN A 63 -3.09 8.67 -24.54
C GLN A 63 -3.68 9.47 -25.70
N ALA A 64 -4.93 9.88 -25.58
CA ALA A 64 -5.64 10.65 -26.62
C ALA A 64 -5.03 12.05 -26.81
N GLU A 65 -4.64 12.74 -25.73
CA GLU A 65 -4.11 14.12 -25.77
C GLU A 65 -2.71 14.18 -26.38
N PHE A 66 -1.84 13.23 -26.02
CA PHE A 66 -0.41 13.28 -26.36
C PHE A 66 0.04 12.18 -27.33
N GLY A 67 -0.87 11.34 -27.83
CA GLY A 67 -0.54 10.24 -28.73
C GLY A 67 0.40 9.21 -28.10
N LEU A 68 0.27 8.95 -26.78
CA LEU A 68 1.17 8.05 -26.06
C LEU A 68 0.85 6.59 -26.39
N ASP A 69 1.89 5.77 -26.55
CA ASP A 69 1.78 4.33 -26.62
C ASP A 69 1.59 3.70 -25.22
N TYR A 70 1.29 2.41 -25.13
CA TYR A 70 1.08 1.71 -23.88
C TYR A 70 2.38 1.60 -23.06
N VAL A 71 3.55 1.55 -23.72
CA VAL A 71 4.86 1.58 -23.04
C VAL A 71 5.03 2.90 -22.29
N ALA A 72 4.72 4.04 -22.91
CA ALA A 72 4.81 5.34 -22.25
C ALA A 72 3.84 5.45 -21.07
N LEU A 73 2.60 4.97 -21.23
CA LEU A 73 1.61 4.96 -20.14
C LEU A 73 2.05 4.06 -18.99
N ALA A 74 2.55 2.87 -19.29
CA ALA A 74 3.11 1.95 -18.31
C ALA A 74 4.32 2.54 -17.60
N PHE A 75 5.20 3.25 -18.33
CA PHE A 75 6.34 3.95 -17.77
C PHE A 75 5.92 5.07 -16.82
N LEU A 76 4.94 5.89 -17.16
CA LEU A 76 4.38 6.92 -16.27
C LEU A 76 3.89 6.32 -14.96
N ARG A 77 3.16 5.21 -15.03
CA ARG A 77 2.69 4.48 -13.84
C ARG A 77 3.85 3.93 -13.01
N SER A 78 4.88 3.41 -13.68
CA SER A 78 6.09 2.90 -13.03
C SER A 78 6.91 3.98 -12.35
N LEU A 79 7.00 5.18 -12.92
CA LEU A 79 7.67 6.31 -12.28
C LEU A 79 7.04 6.65 -10.94
N TYR A 80 5.70 6.74 -10.89
CA TYR A 80 5.00 7.01 -9.64
C TYR A 80 5.25 5.91 -8.60
N ASN A 81 5.00 4.64 -8.96
CA ASN A 81 5.17 3.52 -8.05
C ASN A 81 6.62 3.28 -7.65
N GLY A 82 7.54 3.44 -8.58
CA GLY A 82 8.98 3.31 -8.34
C GLY A 82 9.48 4.36 -7.35
N ALA A 83 9.09 5.62 -7.52
CA ALA A 83 9.42 6.69 -6.59
C ALA A 83 8.81 6.42 -5.20
N LEU A 84 7.53 6.03 -5.15
CA LEU A 84 6.85 5.67 -3.92
C LEU A 84 7.59 4.55 -3.18
N ALA A 85 7.97 3.50 -3.86
CA ALA A 85 8.65 2.35 -3.24
C ALA A 85 10.09 2.70 -2.82
N ALA A 86 10.88 3.32 -3.70
CA ALA A 86 12.30 3.58 -3.47
C ALA A 86 12.56 4.60 -2.35
N LEU A 87 11.65 5.58 -2.18
CA LEU A 87 11.86 6.69 -1.25
C LEU A 87 11.27 6.47 0.15
N GLN A 88 10.64 5.32 0.46
CA GLN A 88 10.11 5.02 1.80
C GLN A 88 11.20 5.01 2.87
N MET A 89 12.36 4.40 2.60
CA MET A 89 13.48 4.38 3.54
C MET A 89 14.14 5.77 3.72
N PRO A 90 14.46 6.52 2.66
CA PRO A 90 14.87 7.91 2.79
C PRO A 90 13.88 8.78 3.57
N ALA A 91 12.57 8.67 3.30
CA ALA A 91 11.54 9.39 4.03
C ALA A 91 11.54 9.07 5.54
N SER A 92 11.73 7.80 5.89
CA SER A 92 11.82 7.38 7.29
C SER A 92 13.06 7.95 7.99
N ARG A 93 14.21 8.04 7.30
CA ARG A 93 15.43 8.69 7.83
C ARG A 93 15.22 10.20 8.00
N LEU A 94 14.59 10.85 7.02
CA LEU A 94 14.29 12.28 7.10
C LEU A 94 13.36 12.59 8.29
N ALA A 95 12.41 11.70 8.58
CA ALA A 95 11.52 11.85 9.71
C ALA A 95 12.24 11.73 11.08
N GLN A 96 13.38 11.05 11.14
CA GLN A 96 14.22 11.02 12.34
C GLN A 96 14.86 12.39 12.63
N ALA A 97 15.20 13.15 11.59
CA ALA A 97 15.80 14.48 11.73
C ALA A 97 14.75 15.59 11.91
N TRP A 98 13.65 15.55 11.14
CA TRP A 98 12.68 16.66 11.04
C TRP A 98 11.36 16.39 11.74
N GLY A 99 11.18 15.18 12.29
CA GLY A 99 9.91 14.71 12.89
C GLY A 99 8.92 14.19 11.86
N ALA A 100 8.15 13.18 12.25
CA ALA A 100 7.21 12.49 11.37
C ALA A 100 6.12 13.43 10.82
N ARG A 101 5.60 14.34 11.66
CA ARG A 101 4.59 15.33 11.24
C ARG A 101 5.10 16.22 10.10
N THR A 102 6.30 16.78 10.23
CA THR A 102 6.88 17.67 9.20
C THR A 102 7.04 16.93 7.88
N VAL A 103 7.57 15.71 7.91
CA VAL A 103 7.82 14.91 6.70
C VAL A 103 6.51 14.44 6.07
N LEU A 104 5.48 14.08 6.84
CA LEU A 104 4.14 13.77 6.32
C LEU A 104 3.51 14.97 5.61
N VAL A 105 3.58 16.16 6.21
CA VAL A 105 3.06 17.39 5.60
C VAL A 105 3.81 17.73 4.32
N LEU A 106 5.15 17.72 4.35
CA LEU A 106 5.97 18.01 3.16
C LEU A 106 5.75 16.97 2.05
N GLY A 107 5.61 15.69 2.40
CA GLY A 107 5.30 14.64 1.44
C GLY A 107 3.95 14.86 0.77
N THR A 108 2.93 15.24 1.55
CA THR A 108 1.59 15.52 0.99
C THR A 108 1.60 16.78 0.10
N VAL A 109 2.32 17.84 0.50
CA VAL A 109 2.51 19.03 -0.35
C VAL A 109 3.27 18.67 -1.63
N LEU A 110 4.31 17.84 -1.54
CA LEU A 110 5.08 17.40 -2.70
C LEU A 110 4.22 16.57 -3.66
N SER A 111 3.37 15.67 -3.15
CA SER A 111 2.41 14.94 -3.99
C SER A 111 1.42 15.88 -4.68
N ALA A 112 0.87 16.84 -3.94
CA ALA A 112 -0.03 17.84 -4.51
C ALA A 112 0.66 18.67 -5.60
N ALA A 113 1.89 19.12 -5.36
CA ALA A 113 2.69 19.84 -6.34
C ALA A 113 2.96 18.97 -7.59
N GLY A 114 3.22 17.68 -7.41
CA GLY A 114 3.36 16.72 -8.51
C GLY A 114 2.12 16.69 -9.42
N TYR A 115 0.92 16.61 -8.83
CA TYR A 115 -0.33 16.65 -9.60
C TYR A 115 -0.60 18.04 -10.23
N ALA A 116 -0.23 19.12 -9.57
CA ALA A 116 -0.32 20.46 -10.17
C ALA A 116 0.60 20.61 -11.40
N ILE A 117 1.83 20.11 -11.32
CA ILE A 117 2.79 20.08 -12.43
C ILE A 117 2.27 19.17 -13.56
N ALA A 118 1.75 18.00 -13.23
CA ALA A 118 1.14 17.13 -14.23
C ALA A 118 -0.02 17.82 -14.95
N GLY A 119 -0.88 18.58 -14.23
CA GLY A 119 -1.97 19.37 -14.80
C GLY A 119 -1.50 20.53 -15.68
N ALA A 120 -0.29 21.06 -15.46
CA ALA A 120 0.32 22.11 -16.27
C ALA A 120 1.16 21.54 -17.44
N SER A 121 1.31 20.22 -17.55
CA SER A 121 2.21 19.60 -18.50
C SER A 121 1.72 19.69 -19.94
N GLY A 122 2.68 19.82 -20.88
CA GLY A 122 2.43 19.79 -22.34
C GLY A 122 2.83 18.46 -23.00
N GLY A 123 3.14 17.40 -22.25
CA GLY A 123 3.57 16.12 -22.81
C GLY A 123 4.15 15.15 -21.80
N LEU A 124 4.71 14.06 -22.31
CA LEU A 124 5.22 12.92 -21.52
C LEU A 124 6.21 13.33 -20.42
N VAL A 125 7.16 14.23 -20.74
CA VAL A 125 8.20 14.65 -19.79
C VAL A 125 7.60 15.37 -18.58
N GLY A 126 6.70 16.33 -18.82
CA GLY A 126 6.02 17.06 -17.73
C GLY A 126 5.14 16.14 -16.88
N LEU A 127 4.40 15.22 -17.51
CA LEU A 127 3.64 14.18 -16.81
C LEU A 127 4.58 13.30 -15.96
N GLY A 128 5.71 12.87 -16.55
CA GLY A 128 6.69 12.04 -15.85
C GLY A 128 7.27 12.72 -14.62
N ILE A 129 7.67 13.99 -14.72
CA ILE A 129 8.17 14.79 -13.59
C ILE A 129 7.08 14.91 -12.52
N GLY A 130 5.85 15.28 -12.91
CA GLY A 130 4.74 15.41 -11.98
C GLY A 130 4.44 14.13 -11.24
N LEU A 131 4.39 12.99 -11.94
CA LEU A 131 4.13 11.68 -11.33
C LEU A 131 5.29 11.17 -10.47
N LEU A 132 6.54 11.45 -10.87
CA LEU A 132 7.72 11.14 -10.05
C LEU A 132 7.66 11.88 -8.70
N LEU A 133 7.35 13.20 -8.73
CA LEU A 133 7.18 13.99 -7.51
C LEU A 133 5.97 13.54 -6.69
N GLY A 134 4.86 13.19 -7.35
CA GLY A 134 3.67 12.62 -6.72
C GLY A 134 3.99 11.35 -5.94
N GLY A 135 4.69 10.41 -6.57
CA GLY A 135 5.15 9.17 -5.95
C GLY A 135 6.16 9.41 -4.83
N ALA A 136 7.11 10.33 -5.04
CA ALA A 136 8.08 10.73 -4.02
C ALA A 136 7.41 11.27 -2.76
N GLY A 137 6.42 12.15 -2.90
CA GLY A 137 5.64 12.64 -1.77
C GLY A 137 4.84 11.54 -1.08
N SER A 138 4.21 10.65 -1.85
CA SER A 138 3.43 9.53 -1.33
C SER A 138 4.27 8.48 -0.58
N SER A 139 5.58 8.41 -0.83
CA SER A 139 6.50 7.49 -0.14
C SER A 139 6.55 7.70 1.38
N THR A 140 6.21 8.90 1.85
CA THR A 140 6.22 9.24 3.27
C THR A 140 5.08 8.58 4.05
N GLN A 141 3.97 8.28 3.38
CA GLN A 141 2.70 7.97 4.03
C GLN A 141 2.72 6.66 4.83
N HIS A 142 2.98 5.52 4.18
CA HIS A 142 2.86 4.22 4.82
C HIS A 142 3.79 4.03 6.04
N PRO A 143 5.10 4.26 5.93
CA PRO A 143 6.00 3.99 7.04
C PRO A 143 5.80 4.97 8.20
N LEU A 144 5.58 6.25 7.92
CA LEU A 144 5.50 7.25 8.98
C LEU A 144 4.16 7.26 9.69
N ALA A 145 3.05 7.18 8.95
CA ALA A 145 1.72 7.17 9.55
C ALA A 145 1.51 5.93 10.42
N SER A 146 1.91 4.75 9.94
CA SER A 146 1.85 3.52 10.73
C SER A 146 2.67 3.62 12.02
N ALA A 147 3.88 4.18 11.95
CA ALA A 147 4.74 4.37 13.13
C ALA A 147 4.13 5.38 14.12
N VAL A 148 3.53 6.47 13.64
CA VAL A 148 2.87 7.48 14.50
C VAL A 148 1.64 6.88 15.21
N ILE A 149 0.81 6.11 14.50
CA ILE A 149 -0.34 5.40 15.08
C ILE A 149 0.13 4.38 16.12
N ALA A 150 1.14 3.57 15.78
CA ALA A 150 1.67 2.57 16.71
C ALA A 150 2.18 3.21 18.01
N ARG A 151 2.85 4.36 17.93
CA ARG A 151 3.27 5.12 19.12
C ARG A 151 2.10 5.71 19.91
N ALA A 152 1.09 6.24 19.21
CA ALA A 152 -0.06 6.87 19.87
C ALA A 152 -0.94 5.88 20.65
N TYR A 153 -1.07 4.65 20.16
CA TYR A 153 -1.94 3.62 20.73
C TYR A 153 -1.20 2.53 21.50
N GLY A 154 0.14 2.45 21.41
CA GLY A 154 0.94 1.46 22.11
C GLY A 154 0.49 0.02 21.84
N PRO A 155 0.31 -0.82 22.88
CA PRO A 155 -0.14 -2.22 22.72
C PRO A 155 -1.50 -2.36 22.04
N GLY A 156 -2.36 -1.34 22.11
CA GLY A 156 -3.68 -1.30 21.48
C GLY A 156 -3.69 -0.89 20.00
N ALA A 157 -2.55 -0.73 19.33
CA ALA A 157 -2.44 -0.19 17.98
C ALA A 157 -3.04 -1.06 16.87
N ARG A 158 -3.28 -2.36 17.10
CA ARG A 158 -3.76 -3.29 16.06
C ARG A 158 -5.07 -2.86 15.41
N GLY A 159 -6.06 -2.46 16.20
CA GLY A 159 -7.36 -1.99 15.70
C GLY A 159 -7.23 -0.67 14.92
N PRO A 160 -6.62 0.39 15.51
CA PRO A 160 -6.33 1.64 14.82
C PRO A 160 -5.54 1.49 13.50
N LEU A 161 -4.54 0.62 13.44
CA LEU A 161 -3.83 0.30 12.19
C LEU A 161 -4.73 -0.36 11.15
N GLY A 162 -5.65 -1.23 11.59
CA GLY A 162 -6.68 -1.79 10.72
C GLY A 162 -7.60 -0.70 10.14
N THR A 163 -8.06 0.23 10.97
CA THR A 163 -8.86 1.39 10.54
C THR A 163 -8.09 2.27 9.56
N TYR A 164 -6.82 2.56 9.85
CA TYR A 164 -5.93 3.29 8.95
C TYR A 164 -5.81 2.61 7.58
N ASN A 165 -5.58 1.31 7.52
CA ASN A 165 -5.51 0.58 6.25
C ASN A 165 -6.85 0.63 5.49
N PHE A 166 -7.98 0.53 6.19
CA PHE A 166 -9.30 0.66 5.60
C PHE A 166 -9.54 2.04 4.99
N THR A 167 -9.02 3.13 5.60
CA THR A 167 -9.15 4.47 5.00
C THR A 167 -8.41 4.58 3.66
N GLY A 168 -7.29 3.90 3.48
CA GLY A 168 -6.61 3.80 2.18
C GLY A 168 -7.50 3.12 1.12
N ASP A 169 -8.09 1.98 1.47
CA ASP A 169 -9.02 1.28 0.56
C ASP A 169 -10.24 2.17 0.21
N LEU A 170 -10.73 2.97 1.16
CA LEU A 170 -11.79 3.95 0.90
C LEU A 170 -11.34 5.04 -0.09
N GLY A 171 -10.10 5.53 0.03
CA GLY A 171 -9.51 6.48 -0.92
C GLY A 171 -9.44 5.92 -2.35
N LYS A 172 -8.97 4.66 -2.50
CA LYS A 172 -8.95 3.96 -3.79
C LYS A 172 -10.34 3.80 -4.39
N ALA A 173 -11.34 3.55 -3.57
CA ALA A 173 -12.72 3.39 -4.03
C ALA A 173 -13.39 4.73 -4.38
N ALA A 174 -13.10 5.81 -3.66
CA ALA A 174 -13.80 7.09 -3.80
C ALA A 174 -13.16 8.04 -4.82
N VAL A 175 -11.83 8.10 -4.91
CA VAL A 175 -11.15 9.12 -5.73
C VAL A 175 -11.25 8.86 -7.23
N PRO A 176 -11.09 7.64 -7.78
CA PRO A 176 -11.23 7.41 -9.21
C PRO A 176 -12.60 7.82 -9.79
N PRO A 177 -13.76 7.47 -9.20
CA PRO A 177 -15.05 7.91 -9.72
C PRO A 177 -15.24 9.43 -9.60
N LEU A 178 -14.71 10.06 -8.53
CA LEU A 178 -14.73 11.52 -8.39
C LEU A 178 -13.93 12.19 -9.51
N VAL A 179 -12.75 11.67 -9.83
CA VAL A 179 -11.94 12.16 -10.95
C VAL A 179 -12.65 11.92 -12.27
N GLY A 180 -13.23 10.75 -12.48
CA GLY A 180 -14.03 10.46 -13.68
C GLY A 180 -15.18 11.46 -13.86
N LEU A 181 -15.83 11.87 -12.77
CA LEU A 181 -16.86 12.93 -12.80
C LEU A 181 -16.25 14.31 -13.10
N LEU A 182 -15.16 14.68 -12.44
CA LEU A 182 -14.48 15.96 -12.69
C LEU A 182 -14.04 16.10 -14.15
N LEU A 183 -13.59 15.03 -14.78
CA LEU A 183 -13.17 15.03 -16.18
C LEU A 183 -14.31 15.36 -17.14
N THR A 184 -15.57 15.08 -16.78
CA THR A 184 -16.74 15.46 -17.59
C THR A 184 -17.17 16.91 -17.39
N LEU A 185 -16.82 17.50 -16.23
CA LEU A 185 -17.21 18.86 -15.87
C LEU A 185 -16.19 19.92 -16.26
N THR A 186 -14.87 19.56 -16.22
CA THR A 186 -13.78 20.58 -16.28
C THR A 186 -12.71 20.05 -17.18
N GLY A 187 -12.34 19.48 -17.91
CA GLY A 187 -11.14 18.97 -18.58
C GLY A 187 -10.06 18.52 -17.58
N TRP A 188 -9.20 17.65 -18.03
CA TRP A 188 -8.28 16.90 -17.18
C TRP A 188 -7.24 17.78 -16.43
N ARG A 189 -6.81 18.90 -17.00
CA ARG A 189 -5.87 19.82 -16.35
C ARG A 189 -6.47 20.45 -15.11
N HIS A 190 -7.70 20.96 -15.23
CA HIS A 190 -8.43 21.55 -14.11
C HIS A 190 -8.78 20.49 -13.05
N ALA A 191 -9.16 19.28 -13.46
CA ALA A 191 -9.40 18.19 -12.54
C ALA A 191 -8.16 17.88 -11.68
N LEU A 192 -6.95 17.85 -12.29
CA LEU A 192 -5.71 17.66 -11.55
C LEU A 192 -5.38 18.82 -10.60
N TRP A 193 -5.69 20.06 -10.97
CA TRP A 193 -5.51 21.21 -10.06
C TRP A 193 -6.48 21.18 -8.89
N VAL A 194 -7.72 20.74 -9.09
CA VAL A 194 -8.68 20.50 -7.98
C VAL A 194 -8.16 19.42 -7.04
N ILE A 195 -7.65 18.31 -7.59
CA ILE A 195 -7.06 17.22 -6.82
C ILE A 195 -5.79 17.69 -6.08
N ALA A 196 -4.95 18.50 -6.71
CA ALA A 196 -3.79 19.12 -6.04
C ALA A 196 -4.23 20.04 -4.91
N GLY A 197 -5.25 20.85 -5.12
CA GLY A 197 -5.85 21.71 -4.09
C GLY A 197 -6.36 20.91 -2.89
N ALA A 198 -7.05 19.79 -3.14
CA ALA A 198 -7.47 18.87 -2.07
C ALA A 198 -6.27 18.36 -1.26
N GLY A 199 -5.14 18.05 -1.93
CA GLY A 199 -3.90 17.67 -1.25
C GLY A 199 -3.35 18.75 -0.33
N ILE A 200 -3.39 20.02 -0.74
CA ILE A 200 -2.98 21.14 0.12
C ILE A 200 -3.90 21.26 1.33
N VAL A 201 -5.22 21.12 1.15
CA VAL A 201 -6.18 21.14 2.26
C VAL A 201 -5.90 20.02 3.26
N VAL A 202 -5.63 18.80 2.77
CA VAL A 202 -5.28 17.65 3.63
C VAL A 202 -3.93 17.89 4.32
N ALA A 203 -2.92 18.42 3.62
CA ALA A 203 -1.64 18.75 4.24
C ALA A 203 -1.79 19.76 5.39
N LEU A 204 -2.65 20.79 5.21
CA LEU A 204 -2.98 21.74 6.27
C LEU A 204 -3.74 21.09 7.43
N ALA A 205 -4.66 20.16 7.14
CA ALA A 205 -5.37 19.40 8.16
C ALA A 205 -4.38 18.53 8.98
N VAL A 206 -3.47 17.80 8.32
CA VAL A 206 -2.41 17.02 8.99
C VAL A 206 -1.53 17.96 9.84
N ALA A 207 -1.13 19.11 9.29
CA ALA A 207 -0.34 20.09 10.02
C ALA A 207 -1.05 20.65 11.28
N ARG A 208 -2.36 20.70 11.31
CA ARG A 208 -3.13 21.19 12.48
C ARG A 208 -3.50 20.09 13.46
N LEU A 209 -3.87 18.92 12.96
CA LEU A 209 -4.41 17.83 13.78
C LEU A 209 -3.34 16.92 14.38
N LEU A 210 -2.26 16.68 13.62
CA LEU A 210 -1.21 15.79 14.09
C LEU A 210 -0.36 16.49 15.16
N PRO A 211 -0.25 15.95 16.39
CA PRO A 211 0.56 16.52 17.45
C PRO A 211 2.03 16.73 17.00
N ARG A 212 2.66 17.79 17.51
CA ARG A 212 4.11 17.97 17.33
C ARG A 212 4.82 16.94 18.17
N ASP A 213 5.61 16.08 17.56
CA ASP A 213 6.56 15.27 18.32
C ASP A 213 7.55 16.24 19.00
N PRO A 214 7.77 16.15 20.32
CA PRO A 214 8.93 16.81 20.90
C PRO A 214 10.16 16.25 20.20
N ALA A 215 10.99 17.15 19.65
CA ALA A 215 12.10 16.85 18.79
C ALA A 215 12.83 15.56 19.21
N SER A 216 12.84 14.61 18.31
CA SER A 216 13.79 13.50 18.18
C SER A 216 14.41 12.96 19.47
N ARG A 217 13.71 12.08 20.17
CA ARG A 217 14.38 11.03 20.93
C ARG A 217 13.84 9.68 20.44
N SER A 218 14.70 9.04 19.61
CA SER A 218 14.59 7.64 19.21
C SER A 218 13.37 7.28 18.37
N CYS A 219 13.42 7.61 17.06
CA CYS A 219 12.93 6.69 16.04
C CYS A 219 13.90 5.48 15.95
N ALA A 220 14.21 4.85 17.07
CA ALA A 220 14.48 3.44 17.01
C ALA A 220 13.20 2.86 16.40
N ALA A 221 13.30 2.34 15.19
CA ALA A 221 12.20 1.64 14.53
C ALA A 221 11.47 0.85 15.62
N ALA A 222 10.16 1.09 15.76
CA ALA A 222 9.36 0.21 16.59
C ALA A 222 9.65 -1.18 16.04
N ARG A 223 10.52 -1.93 16.73
CA ARG A 223 10.80 -3.32 16.36
C ARG A 223 9.42 -3.95 16.27
N PRO A 224 9.05 -4.53 15.13
CA PRO A 224 7.84 -5.32 15.09
C PRO A 224 7.87 -6.21 16.32
N ALA A 225 6.74 -6.26 17.05
CA ALA A 225 6.66 -7.14 18.21
C ALA A 225 7.18 -8.51 17.78
N PRO A 226 8.05 -9.17 18.58
CA PRO A 226 8.57 -10.48 18.23
C PRO A 226 7.36 -11.37 17.93
N HIS A 227 7.17 -11.74 16.68
CA HIS A 227 6.23 -12.81 16.37
C HIS A 227 6.72 -14.05 17.14
N PRO A 228 5.81 -14.84 17.76
CA PRO A 228 6.20 -16.07 18.40
C PRO A 228 7.13 -16.82 17.46
N SER A 229 8.31 -17.16 17.94
CA SER A 229 9.37 -17.80 17.17
C SER A 229 8.78 -18.98 16.40
N ALA A 230 8.61 -18.83 15.09
CA ALA A 230 8.23 -19.94 14.25
C ALA A 230 9.36 -20.97 14.36
N THR A 231 9.07 -22.08 15.00
CA THR A 231 9.98 -23.24 15.19
C THR A 231 10.23 -23.99 13.88
N GLY A 232 9.84 -23.38 12.73
CA GLY A 232 10.00 -23.93 11.40
C GLY A 232 11.39 -23.69 10.84
N ARG A 233 12.12 -24.77 10.55
CA ARG A 233 13.23 -24.75 9.59
C ARG A 233 12.66 -24.48 8.20
N GLY A 234 12.29 -23.21 7.91
CA GLY A 234 11.82 -22.83 6.59
C GLY A 234 12.80 -23.29 5.51
N SER A 235 12.35 -24.08 4.56
CA SER A 235 13.15 -24.47 3.41
C SER A 235 13.47 -23.24 2.58
N GLY A 236 14.75 -22.99 2.30
CA GLY A 236 15.16 -21.88 1.41
C GLY A 236 14.52 -21.98 0.01
N THR A 237 14.10 -23.18 -0.40
CA THR A 237 13.37 -23.42 -1.65
C THR A 237 11.92 -22.98 -1.54
N GLY A 238 11.22 -23.32 -0.44
CA GLY A 238 9.85 -22.88 -0.20
C GLY A 238 9.73 -21.34 -0.13
N PHE A 239 10.70 -20.69 0.52
CA PHE A 239 10.71 -19.23 0.57
C PHE A 239 10.95 -18.59 -0.83
N ARG A 240 11.87 -19.14 -1.64
CA ARG A 240 12.09 -18.67 -3.03
C ARG A 240 10.84 -18.83 -3.88
N LEU A 241 10.14 -19.94 -3.71
CA LEU A 241 8.88 -20.21 -4.40
C LEU A 241 7.79 -19.20 -3.97
N LEU A 242 7.66 -18.91 -2.67
CA LEU A 242 6.75 -17.90 -2.16
C LEU A 242 7.05 -16.52 -2.76
N VAL A 243 8.34 -16.14 -2.89
CA VAL A 243 8.73 -14.87 -3.54
C VAL A 243 8.33 -14.87 -5.01
N ALA A 244 8.57 -15.94 -5.77
CA ALA A 244 8.19 -16.05 -7.17
C ALA A 244 6.66 -15.92 -7.37
N ILE A 245 5.88 -16.63 -6.54
CA ILE A 245 4.41 -16.54 -6.53
C ILE A 245 3.96 -15.10 -6.23
N GLY A 246 4.52 -14.48 -5.20
CA GLY A 246 4.20 -13.10 -4.86
C GLY A 246 4.59 -12.08 -5.94
N MET A 247 5.65 -12.33 -6.71
CA MET A 247 6.01 -11.49 -7.86
C MET A 247 4.97 -11.59 -8.98
N LEU A 248 4.49 -12.79 -9.29
CA LEU A 248 3.46 -13.01 -10.31
C LEU A 248 2.11 -12.39 -9.90
N ASP A 249 1.66 -12.64 -8.65
CA ASP A 249 0.45 -12.02 -8.09
C ASP A 249 0.51 -10.49 -8.17
N ASN A 250 1.63 -9.90 -7.73
CA ASN A 250 1.80 -8.44 -7.78
C ASN A 250 2.01 -7.88 -9.20
N ALA A 251 2.37 -8.70 -10.19
CA ALA A 251 2.49 -8.26 -11.58
C ALA A 251 1.12 -8.26 -12.30
N ALA A 252 0.28 -9.25 -12.04
CA ALA A 252 -1.01 -9.42 -12.71
C ALA A 252 -1.97 -8.24 -12.46
N ARG A 253 -2.04 -7.73 -11.21
CA ARG A 253 -2.95 -6.65 -10.84
C ARG A 253 -2.68 -5.33 -11.57
N PRO A 254 -1.51 -4.69 -11.47
CA PRO A 254 -1.24 -3.43 -12.17
C PRO A 254 -1.29 -3.59 -13.69
N ALA A 255 -0.94 -4.77 -14.22
CA ALA A 255 -1.08 -5.08 -15.62
C ALA A 255 -2.54 -5.03 -16.08
N PHE A 256 -3.44 -5.71 -15.39
CA PHE A 256 -4.86 -5.68 -15.73
C PHE A 256 -5.46 -4.27 -15.55
N LEU A 257 -5.16 -3.59 -14.43
CA LEU A 257 -5.67 -2.24 -14.15
C LEU A 257 -5.18 -1.20 -15.16
N LEU A 258 -4.01 -1.39 -15.76
CA LEU A 258 -3.50 -0.54 -16.84
C LEU A 258 -4.45 -0.56 -18.03
N TYR A 259 -4.98 -1.74 -18.38
CA TYR A 259 -5.80 -1.93 -19.59
C TYR A 259 -7.30 -1.86 -19.34
N LEU A 260 -7.76 -2.02 -18.10
CA LEU A 260 -9.19 -1.97 -17.77
C LEU A 260 -9.91 -0.72 -18.32
N PRO A 261 -9.36 0.51 -18.18
CA PRO A 261 -9.98 1.71 -18.74
C PRO A 261 -10.20 1.62 -20.25
N PHE A 262 -9.23 1.12 -20.99
CA PHE A 262 -9.29 1.01 -22.46
C PHE A 262 -10.29 -0.03 -22.90
N LEU A 263 -10.29 -1.21 -22.26
CA LEU A 263 -11.26 -2.29 -22.51
C LEU A 263 -12.70 -1.83 -22.29
N LEU A 264 -12.93 -1.01 -21.26
CA LEU A 264 -14.25 -0.47 -20.97
C LEU A 264 -14.65 0.62 -21.98
N GLN A 265 -13.73 1.49 -22.40
CA GLN A 265 -14.01 2.51 -23.42
C GLN A 265 -14.32 1.91 -24.78
N GLU A 266 -13.65 0.85 -25.19
CA GLU A 266 -13.99 0.08 -26.40
C GLU A 266 -15.41 -0.47 -26.36
N LYS A 267 -15.97 -0.74 -25.17
CA LYS A 267 -17.35 -1.14 -24.93
C LYS A 267 -18.32 0.04 -24.78
N GLY A 268 -17.85 1.27 -25.05
CA GLY A 268 -18.66 2.49 -24.98
C GLY A 268 -18.77 3.11 -23.58
N ALA A 269 -17.91 2.72 -22.62
CA ALA A 269 -17.93 3.32 -21.29
C ALA A 269 -17.41 4.76 -21.31
N ALA A 270 -18.16 5.68 -20.70
CA ALA A 270 -17.69 7.03 -20.38
C ALA A 270 -16.63 7.01 -19.26
N LEU A 271 -15.85 8.08 -19.12
CA LEU A 271 -14.82 8.20 -18.07
C LEU A 271 -15.40 8.08 -16.65
N THR A 272 -16.64 8.52 -16.43
CA THR A 272 -17.36 8.31 -15.17
C THR A 272 -17.57 6.82 -14.88
N THR A 273 -17.94 6.05 -15.91
CA THR A 273 -18.11 4.59 -15.80
C THR A 273 -16.79 3.89 -15.56
N VAL A 274 -15.69 4.36 -16.17
CA VAL A 274 -14.34 3.86 -15.90
C VAL A 274 -13.95 4.11 -14.44
N GLY A 275 -14.19 5.31 -13.92
CA GLY A 275 -13.96 5.63 -12.50
C GLY A 275 -14.77 4.73 -11.57
N LEU A 276 -16.07 4.51 -11.87
CA LEU A 276 -16.92 3.60 -11.12
C LEU A 276 -16.42 2.15 -11.19
N ALA A 277 -15.96 1.69 -12.33
CA ALA A 277 -15.42 0.35 -12.52
C ALA A 277 -14.20 0.11 -11.62
N LEU A 278 -13.27 1.06 -11.56
CA LEU A 278 -12.13 1.00 -10.66
C LEU A 278 -12.58 0.97 -9.19
N SER A 279 -13.58 1.81 -8.83
CA SER A 279 -14.19 1.79 -7.49
C SER A 279 -14.72 0.39 -7.14
N LEU A 280 -15.45 -0.25 -8.05
CA LEU A 280 -16.00 -1.60 -7.85
C LEU A 280 -14.89 -2.64 -7.61
N VAL A 281 -13.79 -2.57 -8.37
CA VAL A 281 -12.61 -3.44 -8.16
C VAL A 281 -12.01 -3.19 -6.78
N PHE A 282 -11.84 -1.94 -6.37
CA PHE A 282 -11.20 -1.62 -5.08
C PHE A 282 -12.08 -1.93 -3.88
N VAL A 283 -13.40 -1.71 -3.98
CA VAL A 283 -14.37 -2.17 -2.95
C VAL A 283 -14.30 -3.69 -2.82
N GLY A 284 -14.32 -4.41 -3.95
CA GLY A 284 -14.12 -5.85 -3.95
C GLY A 284 -12.78 -6.24 -3.30
N GLY A 285 -11.72 -5.52 -3.62
CA GLY A 285 -10.38 -5.75 -3.05
C GLY A 285 -10.31 -5.56 -1.54
N ALA A 286 -10.97 -4.54 -0.99
CA ALA A 286 -11.08 -4.33 0.45
C ALA A 286 -11.80 -5.49 1.14
N LEU A 287 -12.90 -5.96 0.56
CA LEU A 287 -13.62 -7.15 1.03
C LEU A 287 -12.77 -8.42 0.90
N GLY A 288 -12.02 -8.54 -0.20
CA GLY A 288 -11.17 -9.67 -0.53
C GLY A 288 -10.12 -9.94 0.54
N LYS A 289 -9.50 -8.91 1.10
CA LYS A 289 -8.53 -9.04 2.20
C LYS A 289 -9.13 -9.76 3.41
N ALA A 290 -10.36 -9.43 3.78
CA ALA A 290 -11.03 -10.07 4.92
C ALA A 290 -11.54 -11.48 4.59
N VAL A 291 -12.11 -11.66 3.39
CA VAL A 291 -12.64 -12.95 2.92
C VAL A 291 -11.53 -13.97 2.74
N CYS A 292 -10.47 -13.60 2.00
CA CYS A 292 -9.37 -14.52 1.70
C CYS A 292 -8.51 -14.83 2.93
N GLY A 293 -8.39 -13.90 3.89
CA GLY A 293 -7.77 -14.20 5.17
C GLY A 293 -8.49 -15.36 5.90
N ARG A 294 -9.83 -15.27 6.02
CA ARG A 294 -10.65 -16.36 6.60
C ARG A 294 -10.64 -17.64 5.78
N LEU A 295 -10.59 -17.49 4.46
CA LEU A 295 -10.54 -18.64 3.55
C LEU A 295 -9.21 -19.38 3.69
N GLY A 296 -8.09 -18.64 3.84
CA GLY A 296 -6.77 -19.20 4.12
C GLY A 296 -6.71 -20.01 5.42
N GLU A 297 -7.40 -19.53 6.46
CA GLU A 297 -7.53 -20.27 7.74
C GLU A 297 -8.34 -21.57 7.58
N ARG A 298 -9.38 -21.59 6.73
CA ARG A 298 -10.28 -22.74 6.57
C ARG A 298 -9.83 -23.77 5.54
N LEU A 299 -9.38 -23.31 4.37
CA LEU A 299 -9.02 -24.17 3.23
C LEU A 299 -7.51 -24.42 3.15
N GLY A 300 -6.73 -23.65 3.92
CA GLY A 300 -5.28 -23.62 3.81
C GLY A 300 -4.78 -22.69 2.68
N VAL A 301 -3.50 -22.34 2.75
CA VAL A 301 -2.85 -21.38 1.85
C VAL A 301 -2.94 -21.83 0.39
N THR A 302 -2.51 -23.07 0.08
CA THR A 302 -2.44 -23.58 -1.28
C THR A 302 -3.78 -23.53 -2.01
N ARG A 303 -4.84 -24.06 -1.40
CA ARG A 303 -6.17 -24.07 -2.04
C ARG A 303 -6.74 -22.68 -2.20
N THR A 304 -6.50 -21.79 -1.25
CA THR A 304 -6.97 -20.40 -1.31
C THR A 304 -6.27 -19.66 -2.46
N VAL A 305 -4.95 -19.78 -2.59
CA VAL A 305 -4.18 -19.14 -3.68
C VAL A 305 -4.61 -19.70 -5.04
N ILE A 306 -4.74 -21.02 -5.19
CA ILE A 306 -5.21 -21.62 -6.45
C ILE A 306 -6.62 -21.09 -6.81
N LEU A 307 -7.53 -21.01 -5.85
CA LEU A 307 -8.88 -20.51 -6.07
C LEU A 307 -8.87 -19.04 -6.49
N THR A 308 -8.12 -18.18 -5.78
CA THR A 308 -8.09 -16.75 -6.06
C THR A 308 -7.39 -16.43 -7.37
N GLU A 309 -6.27 -17.08 -7.70
CA GLU A 309 -5.55 -16.86 -8.97
C GLU A 309 -6.31 -17.39 -10.17
N THR A 310 -6.91 -18.58 -10.05
CA THR A 310 -7.78 -19.10 -11.11
C THR A 310 -9.02 -18.21 -11.29
N GLY A 311 -9.65 -17.79 -10.17
CA GLY A 311 -10.79 -16.88 -10.21
C GLY A 311 -10.43 -15.51 -10.80
N THR A 312 -9.25 -14.97 -10.49
CA THR A 312 -8.73 -13.74 -11.10
C THR A 312 -8.59 -13.89 -12.61
N ALA A 313 -7.95 -14.95 -13.08
CA ALA A 313 -7.77 -15.18 -14.51
C ALA A 313 -9.11 -15.35 -15.24
N LEU A 314 -10.00 -16.17 -14.72
CA LEU A 314 -11.34 -16.37 -15.32
C LEU A 314 -12.16 -15.07 -15.33
N ALA A 315 -12.11 -14.29 -14.27
CA ALA A 315 -12.82 -13.02 -14.20
C ALA A 315 -12.23 -11.98 -15.17
N ILE A 316 -10.90 -11.89 -15.32
CA ILE A 316 -10.27 -11.03 -16.34
C ILE A 316 -10.73 -11.44 -17.74
N LEU A 317 -10.68 -12.73 -18.09
CA LEU A 317 -11.14 -13.23 -19.39
C LEU A 317 -12.63 -12.95 -19.59
N ALA A 318 -13.44 -13.11 -18.56
CA ALA A 318 -14.86 -12.79 -18.62
C ALA A 318 -15.10 -11.29 -18.85
N VAL A 319 -14.37 -10.40 -18.17
CA VAL A 319 -14.47 -8.95 -18.40
C VAL A 319 -14.11 -8.59 -19.85
N ILE A 320 -13.15 -9.29 -20.47
CA ILE A 320 -12.80 -9.04 -21.88
C ILE A 320 -13.98 -9.35 -22.81
N VAL A 321 -14.69 -10.46 -22.62
CA VAL A 321 -15.73 -10.94 -23.55
C VAL A 321 -17.14 -10.45 -23.24
N LEU A 322 -17.45 -10.16 -21.96
CA LEU A 322 -18.78 -9.74 -21.54
C LEU A 322 -19.10 -8.32 -22.04
N PRO A 323 -20.38 -8.02 -22.37
CA PRO A 323 -20.83 -6.65 -22.57
C PRO A 323 -20.60 -5.78 -21.32
N LEU A 324 -20.66 -4.44 -21.47
CA LEU A 324 -20.31 -3.48 -20.42
C LEU A 324 -21.05 -3.74 -19.09
N ALA A 325 -22.37 -3.85 -19.12
CA ALA A 325 -23.16 -3.96 -17.88
C ALA A 325 -22.85 -5.24 -17.07
N PRO A 326 -22.89 -6.47 -17.64
CA PRO A 326 -22.49 -7.67 -16.89
C PRO A 326 -21.01 -7.65 -16.53
N GLY A 327 -20.13 -7.03 -17.33
CA GLY A 327 -18.73 -6.82 -16.98
C GLY A 327 -18.59 -6.01 -15.70
N LEU A 328 -19.32 -4.90 -15.55
CA LEU A 328 -19.30 -4.07 -14.34
C LEU A 328 -19.79 -4.83 -13.09
N ILE A 329 -20.83 -5.67 -13.23
CA ILE A 329 -21.34 -6.49 -12.12
C ILE A 329 -20.29 -7.50 -11.64
N LEU A 330 -19.43 -7.98 -12.54
CA LEU A 330 -18.37 -8.92 -12.20
C LEU A 330 -17.17 -8.27 -11.48
N LEU A 331 -16.94 -6.97 -11.65
CA LEU A 331 -15.74 -6.28 -11.13
C LEU A 331 -15.55 -6.38 -9.60
N PRO A 332 -16.58 -6.31 -8.74
CA PRO A 332 -16.38 -6.53 -7.30
C PRO A 332 -15.85 -7.93 -7.00
N LEU A 333 -16.36 -8.96 -7.67
CA LEU A 333 -15.86 -10.33 -7.50
C LEU A 333 -14.42 -10.45 -8.00
N LEU A 334 -14.12 -9.89 -9.16
CA LEU A 334 -12.73 -9.78 -9.64
C LEU A 334 -11.83 -9.09 -8.61
N GLY A 335 -12.31 -7.99 -8.03
CA GLY A 335 -11.58 -7.27 -6.99
C GLY A 335 -11.27 -8.13 -5.76
N VAL A 336 -12.24 -8.94 -5.30
CA VAL A 336 -12.05 -9.91 -4.20
C VAL A 336 -10.91 -10.88 -4.53
N MET A 337 -10.93 -11.47 -5.71
CA MET A 337 -9.91 -12.44 -6.14
C MET A 337 -8.54 -11.77 -6.33
N LEU A 338 -8.49 -10.68 -7.09
CA LEU A 338 -7.28 -9.97 -7.49
C LEU A 338 -6.47 -9.36 -6.31
N ASN A 339 -7.14 -9.01 -5.21
CA ASN A 339 -6.49 -8.39 -4.05
C ASN A 339 -6.46 -9.30 -2.82
N GLY A 340 -7.16 -10.44 -2.86
CA GLY A 340 -7.27 -11.35 -1.72
C GLY A 340 -6.03 -12.21 -1.51
N THR A 341 -5.40 -12.67 -2.59
CA THR A 341 -4.21 -13.55 -2.59
C THR A 341 -3.08 -12.99 -1.75
N SER A 342 -2.77 -11.70 -1.94
CA SER A 342 -1.67 -11.03 -1.21
C SER A 342 -1.80 -11.19 0.31
N SER A 343 -3.01 -11.14 0.88
CA SER A 343 -3.22 -11.30 2.33
C SER A 343 -2.79 -12.66 2.84
N VAL A 344 -3.01 -13.71 2.06
CA VAL A 344 -2.63 -15.09 2.39
C VAL A 344 -1.12 -15.28 2.25
N LEU A 345 -0.53 -14.76 1.16
CA LEU A 345 0.91 -14.84 0.91
C LEU A 345 1.71 -14.13 2.01
N TYR A 346 1.32 -12.92 2.40
CA TYR A 346 1.97 -12.19 3.50
C TYR A 346 1.90 -12.95 4.82
N GLY A 347 0.79 -13.62 5.11
CA GLY A 347 0.63 -14.46 6.30
C GLY A 347 1.60 -15.65 6.33
N THR A 348 2.01 -16.16 5.16
CA THR A 348 2.90 -17.32 5.01
C THR A 348 4.40 -16.97 5.15
N VAL A 349 4.78 -15.68 4.98
CA VAL A 349 6.19 -15.26 5.07
C VAL A 349 6.89 -15.68 6.36
N PRO A 350 6.30 -15.53 7.58
CA PRO A 350 6.95 -15.95 8.81
C PRO A 350 7.17 -17.45 8.89
N GLU A 351 6.26 -18.25 8.33
CA GLU A 351 6.32 -19.72 8.37
C GLU A 351 7.48 -20.28 7.52
N LEU A 352 7.77 -19.61 6.39
CA LEU A 352 8.81 -20.02 5.45
C LEU A 352 10.12 -19.24 5.60
N ALA A 353 10.25 -18.38 6.63
CA ALA A 353 11.41 -17.53 6.83
C ALA A 353 12.71 -18.35 7.01
N PRO A 354 13.72 -18.20 6.13
CA PRO A 354 14.96 -18.98 6.21
C PRO A 354 15.72 -18.69 7.50
N GLY A 355 16.04 -19.76 8.27
CA GLY A 355 16.74 -19.66 9.55
C GLY A 355 15.99 -18.86 10.61
N GLY A 356 14.65 -18.77 10.54
CA GLY A 356 13.80 -18.06 11.50
C GLY A 356 13.93 -16.51 11.46
N ARG A 357 14.64 -15.96 10.48
CA ARG A 357 14.88 -14.50 10.36
C ARG A 357 13.72 -13.81 9.65
N VAL A 358 12.60 -13.69 10.35
CA VAL A 358 11.33 -13.19 9.83
C VAL A 358 11.46 -11.77 9.24
N GLU A 359 12.13 -10.85 9.93
CA GLU A 359 12.34 -9.46 9.47
C GLU A 359 13.05 -9.41 8.11
N ARG A 360 14.11 -10.23 7.95
CA ARG A 360 14.85 -10.33 6.69
C ARG A 360 13.99 -10.96 5.59
N ALA A 361 13.20 -11.97 5.93
CA ALA A 361 12.29 -12.62 4.99
C ALA A 361 11.25 -11.63 4.46
N PHE A 362 10.61 -10.83 5.33
CA PHE A 362 9.70 -9.77 4.90
C PHE A 362 10.41 -8.73 4.02
N ALA A 363 11.62 -8.26 4.41
CA ALA A 363 12.35 -7.30 3.60
C ALA A 363 12.64 -7.83 2.20
N VAL A 364 13.11 -9.07 2.08
CA VAL A 364 13.35 -9.72 0.78
C VAL A 364 12.05 -9.90 0.00
N PHE A 365 11.01 -10.41 0.65
CA PHE A 365 9.72 -10.63 0.01
C PHE A 365 9.14 -9.32 -0.56
N TYR A 366 9.07 -8.25 0.24
CA TYR A 366 8.57 -6.95 -0.23
C TYR A 366 9.43 -6.34 -1.35
N THR A 367 10.76 -6.44 -1.25
CA THR A 367 11.65 -5.88 -2.27
C THR A 367 11.41 -6.54 -3.63
N TRP A 368 11.28 -7.86 -3.67
CA TRP A 368 11.08 -8.57 -4.93
C TRP A 368 9.63 -8.50 -5.44
N THR A 369 8.63 -8.62 -4.56
CA THR A 369 7.23 -8.61 -4.99
C THR A 369 6.76 -7.21 -5.40
N LEU A 370 7.13 -6.16 -4.66
CA LEU A 370 6.76 -4.79 -5.02
C LEU A 370 7.76 -4.14 -6.00
N GLY A 371 9.06 -4.26 -5.72
CA GLY A 371 10.09 -3.63 -6.55
C GLY A 371 10.27 -4.31 -7.91
N GLY A 372 10.32 -5.65 -7.94
CA GLY A 372 10.47 -6.40 -9.19
C GLY A 372 9.28 -6.25 -10.13
N SER A 373 8.06 -6.30 -9.58
CA SER A 373 6.84 -6.13 -10.39
C SER A 373 6.60 -4.68 -10.83
N ALA A 374 7.01 -3.69 -10.04
CA ALA A 374 6.78 -2.28 -10.37
C ALA A 374 7.59 -1.79 -11.58
N LEU A 375 8.74 -2.39 -11.87
CA LEU A 375 9.62 -1.98 -12.96
C LEU A 375 9.49 -2.87 -14.21
N ALA A 376 9.55 -4.19 -14.02
CA ALA A 376 9.58 -5.11 -15.16
C ALA A 376 8.20 -5.35 -15.79
N ALA A 377 7.17 -5.53 -14.96
CA ALA A 377 5.83 -5.86 -15.44
C ALA A 377 5.23 -4.76 -16.34
N PRO A 378 5.21 -3.46 -15.97
CA PRO A 378 4.60 -2.45 -16.82
C PRO A 378 5.25 -2.36 -18.20
N LEU A 379 6.58 -2.47 -18.26
CA LEU A 379 7.31 -2.41 -19.54
C LEU A 379 6.99 -3.62 -20.43
N LEU A 380 6.91 -4.82 -19.85
CA LEU A 380 6.57 -6.03 -20.58
C LEU A 380 5.13 -5.96 -21.13
N TYR A 381 4.18 -5.61 -20.28
CA TYR A 381 2.77 -5.50 -20.68
C TYR A 381 2.53 -4.30 -21.61
N GLY A 382 3.24 -3.16 -21.40
CA GLY A 382 3.20 -2.02 -22.31
C GLY A 382 3.58 -2.42 -23.73
N ARG A 383 4.72 -3.11 -23.90
CA ARG A 383 5.16 -3.64 -25.21
C ARG A 383 4.16 -4.60 -25.83
N LEU A 384 3.57 -5.48 -25.01
CA LEU A 384 2.54 -6.39 -25.49
C LEU A 384 1.28 -5.65 -25.94
N GLY A 385 0.87 -4.61 -25.22
CA GLY A 385 -0.22 -3.74 -25.60
C GLY A 385 0.02 -3.02 -26.91
N ASP A 386 1.23 -2.51 -27.14
CA ASP A 386 1.60 -1.85 -28.40
C ASP A 386 1.67 -2.84 -29.58
N ALA A 387 2.17 -4.06 -29.32
CA ALA A 387 2.34 -5.08 -30.38
C ALA A 387 1.03 -5.81 -30.73
N ALA A 388 0.18 -6.10 -29.75
CA ALA A 388 -0.97 -7.00 -29.91
C ALA A 388 -2.31 -6.39 -29.43
N GLY A 389 -2.29 -5.19 -28.85
CA GLY A 389 -3.46 -4.49 -28.35
C GLY A 389 -3.83 -4.82 -26.90
N PRO A 390 -4.76 -4.03 -26.32
CA PRO A 390 -5.11 -4.11 -24.89
C PRO A 390 -5.75 -5.45 -24.49
N HIS A 391 -6.49 -6.09 -25.40
CA HIS A 391 -7.09 -7.41 -25.17
C HIS A 391 -6.03 -8.48 -24.88
N TRP A 392 -5.01 -8.59 -25.73
CA TRP A 392 -3.96 -9.59 -25.55
C TRP A 392 -3.08 -9.29 -24.35
N ALA A 393 -2.86 -8.01 -24.04
CA ALA A 393 -2.15 -7.64 -22.81
C ALA A 393 -2.95 -8.03 -21.55
N ALA A 394 -4.28 -7.88 -21.57
CA ALA A 394 -5.13 -8.35 -20.47
C ALA A 394 -5.20 -9.88 -20.40
N VAL A 395 -5.21 -10.60 -21.54
CA VAL A 395 -5.09 -12.07 -21.58
C VAL A 395 -3.75 -12.51 -20.98
N ALA A 396 -2.67 -11.81 -21.28
CA ALA A 396 -1.36 -12.10 -20.67
C ALA A 396 -1.36 -11.87 -19.17
N ALA A 397 -2.06 -10.83 -18.66
CA ALA A 397 -2.24 -10.63 -17.22
C ALA A 397 -3.02 -11.79 -16.59
N ALA A 398 -4.06 -12.30 -17.23
CA ALA A 398 -4.77 -13.51 -16.80
C ALA A 398 -3.85 -14.74 -16.81
N GLY A 399 -3.00 -14.90 -17.85
CA GLY A 399 -2.01 -15.95 -17.94
C GLY A 399 -0.97 -15.88 -16.82
N THR A 400 -0.58 -14.67 -16.40
CA THR A 400 0.34 -14.47 -15.27
C THR A 400 -0.28 -14.91 -13.94
N ALA A 401 -1.56 -14.63 -13.71
CA ALA A 401 -2.27 -15.16 -12.55
C ALA A 401 -2.32 -16.70 -12.59
N LEU A 402 -2.66 -17.30 -13.74
CA LEU A 402 -2.66 -18.76 -13.91
C LEU A 402 -1.28 -19.40 -13.73
N ALA A 403 -0.19 -18.70 -14.07
CA ALA A 403 1.15 -19.21 -13.88
C ALA A 403 1.54 -19.43 -12.40
N VAL A 404 0.79 -18.86 -11.46
CA VAL A 404 0.91 -19.14 -10.02
C VAL A 404 0.46 -20.57 -9.69
N VAL A 405 -0.58 -21.08 -10.38
CA VAL A 405 -1.20 -22.38 -10.05
C VAL A 405 -0.20 -23.55 -10.07
N PRO A 406 0.59 -23.77 -11.13
CA PRO A 406 1.57 -24.86 -11.13
C PRO A 406 2.69 -24.68 -10.10
N LEU A 407 2.97 -23.46 -9.65
CA LEU A 407 3.96 -23.20 -8.60
C LEU A 407 3.42 -23.53 -7.20
N MET A 408 2.10 -23.66 -7.04
CA MET A 408 1.44 -24.03 -5.78
C MET A 408 1.22 -25.54 -5.64
N LEU A 409 1.42 -26.32 -6.72
CA LEU A 409 1.32 -27.78 -6.78
C LEU A 409 2.65 -28.45 -6.58
#